data_091ac752ff6dd1cfbeece5d0b4c47f97
#
_entry.id   091ac752ff6dd1cfbeece5d0b4c47f97
#
_cell.length_a   1.000
_cell.length_b   1.000
_cell.length_c   1.000
_cell.angle_alpha   90.00
_cell.angle_beta   90.00
_cell.angle_gamma   90.00
#
_symmetry.space_group_name_H-M   'P 1'
#
loop_
_entity.id
_entity.type
_entity.pdbx_description
1 polymer ?
#
loop_
_entity_poly.entity_id
_entity_poly.type
_entity_poly.pdbx_seq_one_letter_code
_entity_poly.pdbx_strand_id
1 'polypeptide(L)'
;MNDRLLNLYVFYTSIRQNILKDRQLNCKSIRSEVLWQVVRLREKLMNFLEYNKDEKLSFNYKKSCGLWLIVVALIIFAATVIGGKQIINMSVFSFGYVAAFLSINTNKKVLNRFSDGPSSKFQNKMSLYAVIFLFILMFLLGGPFFATENWRLIWLGALMATALHFFLYYFVHGKSMIYLAILCAVNVGVGYIFPDIPLTVTAYIDAAIKLGFGIYLFFFSKPTQQK
;
A
#
# COMPACT_ATOMS: atom_id res chain seq x y z
N MET A 1 25.37 -64.59 -18.12
CA MET A 1 25.35 -63.16 -18.06
C MET A 1 26.65 -62.68 -17.42
N ASN A 2 27.40 -61.83 -18.10
CA ASN A 2 28.82 -61.63 -17.84
C ASN A 2 29.00 -60.83 -16.53
N ASP A 3 29.68 -61.40 -15.53
CA ASP A 3 29.88 -60.78 -14.17
C ASP A 3 30.52 -59.41 -14.24
N ARG A 4 31.22 -59.08 -15.30
CA ARG A 4 31.75 -57.73 -15.57
C ARG A 4 30.65 -56.69 -15.81
N LEU A 5 29.55 -57.06 -16.48
CA LEU A 5 28.42 -56.15 -16.74
C LEU A 5 27.59 -55.89 -15.48
N LEU A 6 27.44 -56.91 -14.63
CA LEU A 6 26.76 -56.79 -13.35
C LEU A 6 27.53 -55.85 -12.40
N ASN A 7 28.85 -55.97 -12.32
CA ASN A 7 29.68 -55.11 -11.49
C ASN A 7 29.70 -53.65 -11.99
N LEU A 8 29.66 -53.40 -13.29
CA LEU A 8 29.57 -52.09 -13.88
C LEU A 8 28.19 -51.43 -13.57
N TYR A 9 27.12 -52.19 -13.62
CA TYR A 9 25.78 -51.71 -13.30
C TYR A 9 25.63 -51.32 -11.82
N VAL A 10 26.16 -52.16 -10.91
CA VAL A 10 26.18 -51.88 -9.46
C VAL A 10 27.02 -50.63 -9.16
N PHE A 11 28.17 -50.46 -9.79
CA PHE A 11 29.02 -49.29 -9.63
C PHE A 11 28.34 -48.00 -10.14
N TYR A 12 27.69 -48.05 -11.32
CA TYR A 12 26.96 -46.91 -11.87
C TYR A 12 25.75 -46.50 -10.99
N THR A 13 25.00 -47.45 -10.48
CA THR A 13 23.87 -47.18 -9.58
C THR A 13 24.30 -46.57 -8.26
N SER A 14 25.44 -47.03 -7.71
CA SER A 14 26.03 -46.45 -6.48
C SER A 14 26.47 -44.99 -6.68
N ILE A 15 27.17 -44.69 -7.77
CA ILE A 15 27.57 -43.29 -8.10
C ILE A 15 26.33 -42.41 -8.29
N ARG A 16 25.33 -42.88 -9.02
CA ARG A 16 24.08 -42.13 -9.24
C ARG A 16 23.36 -41.83 -7.94
N GLN A 17 23.28 -42.78 -7.03
CA GLN A 17 22.65 -42.58 -5.71
C GLN A 17 23.42 -41.57 -4.84
N ASN A 18 24.75 -41.61 -4.86
CA ASN A 18 25.58 -40.65 -4.15
C ASN A 18 25.41 -39.21 -4.69
N ILE A 19 25.40 -39.02 -6.00
CA ILE A 19 25.16 -37.72 -6.65
C ILE A 19 23.77 -37.18 -6.30
N LEU A 20 22.75 -38.02 -6.28
CA LEU A 20 21.40 -37.62 -5.92
C LEU A 20 21.30 -37.23 -4.44
N LYS A 21 21.97 -37.95 -3.56
CA LYS A 21 22.05 -37.69 -2.13
C LYS A 21 22.77 -36.34 -1.84
N ASP A 22 23.88 -36.09 -2.53
CA ASP A 22 24.63 -34.82 -2.42
C ASP A 22 23.80 -33.62 -2.93
N ARG A 23 23.08 -33.79 -4.03
CA ARG A 23 22.16 -32.73 -4.52
C ARG A 23 21.02 -32.46 -3.54
N GLN A 24 20.45 -33.48 -2.90
CA GLN A 24 19.41 -33.31 -1.91
C GLN A 24 19.91 -32.61 -0.64
N LEU A 25 21.11 -32.97 -0.17
CA LEU A 25 21.75 -32.34 0.99
C LEU A 25 22.09 -30.88 0.70
N ASN A 26 22.63 -30.60 -0.48
CA ASN A 26 22.95 -29.21 -0.88
C ASN A 26 21.69 -28.35 -1.04
N CYS A 27 20.62 -28.91 -1.62
CA CYS A 27 19.34 -28.21 -1.76
C CYS A 27 18.68 -27.92 -0.39
N LYS A 28 18.78 -28.84 0.58
CA LYS A 28 18.29 -28.62 1.95
C LYS A 28 19.11 -27.56 2.67
N SER A 29 20.44 -27.55 2.51
CA SER A 29 21.34 -26.56 3.10
C SER A 29 21.05 -25.17 2.56
N ILE A 30 20.94 -25.00 1.24
CA ILE A 30 20.61 -23.73 0.61
C ILE A 30 19.23 -23.24 1.07
N ARG A 31 18.24 -24.11 1.13
CA ARG A 31 16.89 -23.76 1.60
C ARG A 31 16.90 -23.29 3.05
N SER A 32 17.66 -23.93 3.94
CA SER A 32 17.79 -23.54 5.33
C SER A 32 18.49 -22.18 5.47
N GLU A 33 19.55 -21.93 4.72
CA GLU A 33 20.25 -20.65 4.73
C GLU A 33 19.39 -19.49 4.25
N VAL A 34 18.67 -19.67 3.13
CA VAL A 34 17.72 -18.67 2.63
C VAL A 34 16.62 -18.41 3.66
N LEU A 35 16.08 -19.46 4.29
CA LEU A 35 15.08 -19.32 5.33
C LEU A 35 15.61 -18.52 6.54
N TRP A 36 16.83 -18.80 6.99
CA TRP A 36 17.48 -18.08 8.08
C TRP A 36 17.75 -16.61 7.73
N GLN A 37 18.15 -16.32 6.50
CA GLN A 37 18.33 -14.94 6.04
C GLN A 37 16.99 -14.19 6.03
N VAL A 38 15.92 -14.81 5.54
CA VAL A 38 14.57 -14.21 5.53
C VAL A 38 14.07 -13.96 6.95
N VAL A 39 14.26 -14.92 7.87
CA VAL A 39 13.89 -14.75 9.29
C VAL A 39 14.68 -13.60 9.92
N ARG A 40 15.99 -13.55 9.70
CA ARG A 40 16.86 -12.47 10.22
C ARG A 40 16.50 -11.10 9.65
N LEU A 41 16.19 -11.02 8.35
CA LEU A 41 15.70 -9.78 7.71
C LEU A 41 14.37 -9.34 8.30
N ARG A 42 13.46 -10.29 8.51
CA ARG A 42 12.18 -10.02 9.17
C ARG A 42 12.37 -9.46 10.58
N GLU A 43 13.22 -10.07 11.39
CA GLU A 43 13.50 -9.60 12.75
C GLU A 43 14.14 -8.20 12.77
N LYS A 44 15.11 -7.95 11.88
CA LYS A 44 15.69 -6.61 11.71
C LYS A 44 14.64 -5.59 11.31
N LEU A 45 13.75 -5.93 10.37
CA LEU A 45 12.66 -5.06 9.93
C LEU A 45 11.66 -4.80 11.07
N MET A 46 11.29 -5.83 11.82
CA MET A 46 10.38 -5.71 12.96
C MET A 46 10.96 -4.83 14.07
N ASN A 47 12.23 -4.98 14.37
CA ASN A 47 12.94 -4.14 15.36
C ASN A 47 13.05 -2.69 14.87
N PHE A 48 13.37 -2.48 13.58
CA PHE A 48 13.43 -1.16 12.99
C PHE A 48 12.07 -0.45 13.01
N LEU A 49 10.98 -1.19 12.79
CA LEU A 49 9.62 -0.67 12.89
C LEU A 49 9.13 -0.51 14.34
N GLU A 50 9.91 -0.93 15.33
CA GLU A 50 9.50 -0.97 16.75
C GLU A 50 8.20 -1.77 16.96
N TYR A 51 8.01 -2.83 16.16
CA TYR A 51 6.85 -3.70 16.27
C TYR A 51 7.03 -4.65 17.44
N ASN A 52 6.15 -4.53 18.44
CA ASN A 52 6.06 -5.49 19.53
C ASN A 52 4.95 -6.50 19.22
N LYS A 53 5.29 -7.81 19.19
CA LYS A 53 4.33 -8.88 18.90
C LYS A 53 3.22 -8.99 19.95
N ASP A 54 3.51 -8.56 21.19
CA ASP A 54 2.57 -8.61 22.30
C ASP A 54 1.67 -7.38 22.39
N GLU A 55 1.96 -6.33 21.61
CA GLU A 55 1.19 -5.11 21.56
C GLU A 55 0.02 -5.26 20.59
N LYS A 56 -1.21 -5.25 21.12
CA LYS A 56 -2.43 -5.24 20.29
C LYS A 56 -2.60 -3.89 19.63
N LEU A 57 -2.71 -3.88 18.31
CA LEU A 57 -2.96 -2.65 17.57
C LEU A 57 -4.34 -2.08 17.91
N SER A 58 -4.38 -0.85 18.36
CA SER A 58 -5.60 -0.10 18.61
C SER A 58 -5.82 0.93 17.50
N PHE A 59 -6.99 0.90 16.86
CA PHE A 59 -7.32 1.78 15.75
C PHE A 59 -8.13 2.99 16.24
N ASN A 60 -7.44 3.92 16.89
CA ASN A 60 -8.04 5.07 17.58
C ASN A 60 -8.25 6.30 16.68
N TYR A 61 -7.62 6.34 15.48
CA TYR A 61 -7.61 7.49 14.57
C TYR A 61 -8.58 7.35 13.40
N LYS A 62 -9.62 6.51 13.52
CA LYS A 62 -10.58 6.28 12.42
C LYS A 62 -11.38 7.52 12.06
N LYS A 63 -11.86 8.28 13.05
CA LYS A 63 -12.62 9.52 12.80
C LYS A 63 -11.75 10.58 12.13
N SER A 64 -10.50 10.75 12.58
CA SER A 64 -9.55 11.67 11.93
C SER A 64 -9.28 11.27 10.49
N CYS A 65 -9.09 9.96 10.23
CA CYS A 65 -8.96 9.43 8.87
C CYS A 65 -10.23 9.69 8.04
N GLY A 66 -11.41 9.48 8.63
CA GLY A 66 -12.69 9.76 7.97
C GLY A 66 -12.82 11.22 7.56
N LEU A 67 -12.48 12.15 8.45
CA LEU A 67 -12.45 13.58 8.14
C LEU A 67 -11.48 13.90 7.01
N TRP A 68 -10.28 13.32 7.05
CA TRP A 68 -9.28 13.46 5.99
C TRP A 68 -9.81 13.00 4.63
N LEU A 69 -10.41 11.80 4.57
CA LEU A 69 -10.97 11.26 3.33
C LEU A 69 -12.12 12.11 2.77
N ILE A 70 -12.99 12.65 3.62
CA ILE A 70 -14.07 13.58 3.21
C ILE A 70 -13.45 14.81 2.55
N VAL A 71 -12.49 15.46 3.20
CA VAL A 71 -11.87 16.68 2.68
C VAL A 71 -11.11 16.41 1.39
N VAL A 72 -10.35 15.33 1.31
CA VAL A 72 -9.63 14.92 0.08
C VAL A 72 -10.62 14.64 -1.06
N ALA A 73 -11.73 13.98 -0.79
CA ALA A 73 -12.77 13.72 -1.80
C ALA A 73 -13.34 15.05 -2.37
N LEU A 74 -13.62 16.01 -1.50
CA LEU A 74 -14.10 17.33 -1.92
C LEU A 74 -13.05 18.10 -2.74
N ILE A 75 -11.75 17.97 -2.38
CA ILE A 75 -10.66 18.59 -3.14
C ILE A 75 -10.55 17.96 -4.53
N ILE A 76 -10.59 16.61 -4.64
CA ILE A 76 -10.56 15.92 -5.94
C ILE A 76 -11.75 16.36 -6.78
N PHE A 77 -12.96 16.39 -6.20
CA PHE A 77 -14.16 16.82 -6.88
C PHE A 77 -14.03 18.26 -7.40
N ALA A 78 -13.66 19.22 -6.53
CA ALA A 78 -13.50 20.62 -6.91
C ALA A 78 -12.40 20.82 -7.96
N ALA A 79 -11.24 20.16 -7.82
CA ALA A 79 -10.16 20.23 -8.78
C ALA A 79 -10.58 19.66 -10.16
N THR A 80 -11.43 18.64 -10.18
CA THR A 80 -11.95 18.03 -11.42
C THR A 80 -13.03 18.94 -12.05
N VAL A 81 -13.91 19.57 -11.27
CA VAL A 81 -14.91 20.52 -11.77
C VAL A 81 -14.25 21.75 -12.38
N ILE A 82 -13.24 22.32 -11.70
CA ILE A 82 -12.48 23.47 -12.22
C ILE A 82 -11.67 23.04 -13.46
N GLY A 83 -11.13 21.82 -13.46
CA GLY A 83 -10.56 21.15 -14.61
C GLY A 83 -9.53 21.97 -15.37
N GLY A 84 -9.83 22.20 -16.65
CA GLY A 84 -9.00 22.90 -17.60
C GLY A 84 -8.09 21.98 -18.42
N LYS A 85 -7.01 22.51 -18.99
CA LYS A 85 -6.08 21.75 -19.85
C LYS A 85 -5.47 20.51 -19.16
N GLN A 86 -5.35 20.58 -17.85
CA GLN A 86 -4.78 19.48 -17.01
C GLN A 86 -5.80 18.43 -16.59
N ILE A 87 -7.06 18.53 -17.00
CA ILE A 87 -8.20 17.64 -16.68
C ILE A 87 -8.61 17.76 -15.20
N ILE A 88 -7.69 17.56 -14.28
CA ILE A 88 -7.80 17.88 -12.84
C ILE A 88 -6.89 19.07 -12.59
N ASN A 89 -7.40 20.15 -12.06
CA ASN A 89 -6.63 21.36 -11.83
C ASN A 89 -5.53 21.11 -10.80
N MET A 90 -4.27 21.12 -11.24
CA MET A 90 -3.09 20.82 -10.42
C MET A 90 -2.95 21.76 -9.24
N SER A 91 -3.22 23.05 -9.42
CA SER A 91 -3.08 24.05 -8.37
C SER A 91 -4.11 23.83 -7.27
N VAL A 92 -5.39 23.68 -7.65
CA VAL A 92 -6.48 23.44 -6.69
C VAL A 92 -6.24 22.13 -5.93
N PHE A 93 -5.84 21.07 -6.64
CA PHE A 93 -5.51 19.80 -6.01
C PHE A 93 -4.34 19.94 -5.02
N SER A 94 -3.21 20.48 -5.47
CA SER A 94 -1.98 20.55 -4.65
C SER A 94 -2.14 21.46 -3.44
N PHE A 95 -2.65 22.67 -3.63
CA PHE A 95 -2.86 23.62 -2.52
C PHE A 95 -3.94 23.10 -1.55
N GLY A 96 -5.03 22.54 -2.08
CA GLY A 96 -6.09 21.95 -1.27
C GLY A 96 -5.56 20.78 -0.43
N TYR A 97 -4.78 19.90 -1.05
CA TYR A 97 -4.22 18.72 -0.37
C TYR A 97 -3.23 19.12 0.75
N VAL A 98 -2.32 20.07 0.47
CA VAL A 98 -1.37 20.58 1.47
C VAL A 98 -2.09 21.28 2.60
N ALA A 99 -3.04 22.17 2.30
CA ALA A 99 -3.82 22.88 3.30
C ALA A 99 -4.61 21.91 4.20
N ALA A 100 -5.26 20.90 3.60
CA ALA A 100 -5.98 19.86 4.35
C ALA A 100 -5.02 19.04 5.21
N PHE A 101 -3.85 18.65 4.68
CA PHE A 101 -2.83 17.89 5.42
C PHE A 101 -2.37 18.67 6.66
N LEU A 102 -2.00 19.93 6.49
CA LEU A 102 -1.57 20.78 7.58
C LEU A 102 -2.68 21.01 8.61
N SER A 103 -3.92 21.20 8.15
CA SER A 103 -5.06 21.48 9.03
C SER A 103 -5.53 20.26 9.83
N ILE A 104 -5.47 19.07 9.26
CA ILE A 104 -6.04 17.85 9.86
C ILE A 104 -4.96 16.97 10.48
N ASN A 105 -3.91 16.61 9.70
CA ASN A 105 -2.95 15.60 10.11
C ASN A 105 -1.80 16.14 10.96
N THR A 106 -1.49 17.45 10.89
CA THR A 106 -0.43 18.04 11.73
C THR A 106 -0.99 18.85 12.90
N ASN A 107 -2.27 19.19 12.86
CA ASN A 107 -2.90 19.99 13.92
C ASN A 107 -3.29 19.10 15.11
N LYS A 108 -2.51 19.19 16.19
CA LYS A 108 -2.73 18.41 17.42
C LYS A 108 -4.13 18.63 18.03
N LYS A 109 -4.71 19.83 17.91
CA LYS A 109 -6.06 20.10 18.43
C LYS A 109 -7.11 19.31 17.67
N VAL A 110 -7.01 19.25 16.34
CA VAL A 110 -7.92 18.48 15.48
C VAL A 110 -7.72 16.99 15.72
N LEU A 111 -6.48 16.52 15.71
CA LEU A 111 -6.17 15.12 15.99
C LEU A 111 -6.72 14.66 17.35
N ASN A 112 -6.48 15.41 18.42
CA ASN A 112 -6.96 15.07 19.76
C ASN A 112 -8.49 15.08 19.87
N ARG A 113 -9.16 15.97 19.11
CA ARG A 113 -10.64 16.03 19.09
C ARG A 113 -11.27 14.82 18.40
N PHE A 114 -10.61 14.27 17.38
CA PHE A 114 -11.13 13.19 16.55
C PHE A 114 -10.37 11.87 16.71
N SER A 115 -9.60 11.72 17.80
CA SER A 115 -8.97 10.49 18.19
C SER A 115 -9.56 9.94 19.49
N ASP A 116 -9.68 8.64 19.57
CA ASP A 116 -10.20 7.92 20.75
C ASP A 116 -9.05 7.38 21.64
N GLY A 117 -7.82 7.94 21.51
CA GLY A 117 -6.64 7.57 22.28
C GLY A 117 -5.32 7.67 21.49
N PRO A 118 -4.18 7.40 22.11
CA PRO A 118 -2.88 7.46 21.44
C PRO A 118 -2.70 6.30 20.43
N SER A 119 -1.85 6.53 19.42
CA SER A 119 -1.36 5.46 18.55
C SER A 119 -0.05 4.89 19.07
N SER A 120 0.26 3.65 18.70
CA SER A 120 1.52 3.02 19.04
C SER A 120 2.68 3.64 18.24
N LYS A 121 3.92 3.44 18.73
CA LYS A 121 5.14 3.89 18.00
C LYS A 121 5.22 3.26 16.62
N PHE A 122 4.86 1.97 16.52
CA PHE A 122 4.76 1.24 15.27
C PHE A 122 3.77 1.90 14.30
N GLN A 123 2.56 2.23 14.77
CA GLN A 123 1.53 2.87 13.93
C GLN A 123 1.96 4.25 13.42
N ASN A 124 2.65 5.03 14.26
CA ASN A 124 3.20 6.32 13.86
C ASN A 124 4.26 6.17 12.75
N LYS A 125 5.17 5.19 12.87
CA LYS A 125 6.15 4.87 11.83
C LYS A 125 5.48 4.39 10.55
N MET A 126 4.49 3.50 10.65
CA MET A 126 3.74 3.01 9.49
C MET A 126 2.99 4.13 8.76
N SER A 127 2.43 5.10 9.50
CA SER A 127 1.82 6.29 8.91
C SER A 127 2.84 7.11 8.10
N LEU A 128 4.03 7.35 8.66
CA LEU A 128 5.11 8.04 7.95
C LEU A 128 5.56 7.29 6.70
N TYR A 129 5.76 5.97 6.81
CA TYR A 129 6.15 5.16 5.65
C TYR A 129 5.08 5.10 4.58
N ALA A 130 3.80 5.10 4.96
CA ALA A 130 2.71 5.17 3.99
C ALA A 130 2.75 6.48 3.18
N VAL A 131 3.07 7.60 3.81
CA VAL A 131 3.23 8.89 3.12
C VAL A 131 4.47 8.89 2.22
N ILE A 132 5.62 8.41 2.70
CA ILE A 132 6.84 8.29 1.87
C ILE A 132 6.58 7.37 0.67
N PHE A 133 5.93 6.23 0.89
CA PHE A 133 5.57 5.29 -0.16
C PHE A 133 4.63 5.90 -1.20
N LEU A 134 3.66 6.72 -0.76
CA LEU A 134 2.80 7.48 -1.67
C LEU A 134 3.63 8.34 -2.63
N PHE A 135 4.57 9.15 -2.12
CA PHE A 135 5.39 10.02 -2.96
C PHE A 135 6.29 9.24 -3.92
N ILE A 136 6.88 8.14 -3.47
CA ILE A 136 7.68 7.24 -4.33
C ILE A 136 6.79 6.69 -5.46
N LEU A 137 5.59 6.21 -5.14
CA LEU A 137 4.66 5.69 -6.15
C LEU A 137 4.18 6.79 -7.11
N MET A 138 3.88 8.00 -6.62
CA MET A 138 3.50 9.12 -7.49
C MET A 138 4.62 9.46 -8.48
N PHE A 139 5.87 9.47 -8.01
CA PHE A 139 7.03 9.69 -8.88
C PHE A 139 7.20 8.58 -9.91
N LEU A 140 7.03 7.31 -9.52
CA LEU A 140 7.20 6.16 -10.42
C LEU A 140 6.06 6.00 -11.42
N LEU A 141 4.81 6.21 -11.00
CA LEU A 141 3.62 5.92 -11.81
C LEU A 141 3.14 7.13 -12.63
N GLY A 142 3.32 8.34 -12.12
CA GLY A 142 2.91 9.58 -12.78
C GLY A 142 4.07 10.39 -13.34
N GLY A 143 5.21 10.38 -12.64
CA GLY A 143 6.40 11.18 -12.95
C GLY A 143 6.90 11.08 -14.39
N PRO A 144 7.05 9.88 -14.98
CA PRO A 144 7.56 9.74 -16.36
C PRO A 144 6.74 10.45 -17.43
N PHE A 145 5.47 10.73 -17.16
CA PHE A 145 4.54 11.32 -18.13
C PHE A 145 4.52 12.86 -18.12
N PHE A 146 5.25 13.51 -17.18
CA PHE A 146 5.35 14.97 -17.15
C PHE A 146 6.08 15.52 -18.37
N ALA A 147 7.13 14.85 -18.84
CA ALA A 147 7.90 15.29 -20.02
C ALA A 147 7.06 15.31 -21.31
N THR A 148 6.03 14.48 -21.40
CA THR A 148 5.13 14.39 -22.55
C THR A 148 3.80 15.12 -22.34
N GLU A 149 3.64 15.81 -21.21
CA GLU A 149 2.39 16.47 -20.79
C GLU A 149 1.14 15.55 -20.90
N ASN A 150 1.33 14.24 -20.71
CA ASN A 150 0.21 13.30 -20.75
C ASN A 150 -0.58 13.35 -19.43
N TRP A 151 -1.41 14.37 -19.30
CA TRP A 151 -2.18 14.64 -18.08
C TRP A 151 -3.04 13.46 -17.63
N ARG A 152 -3.54 12.67 -18.58
CA ARG A 152 -4.32 11.48 -18.27
C ARG A 152 -3.46 10.47 -17.47
N LEU A 153 -2.29 10.12 -17.97
CA LEU A 153 -1.43 9.12 -17.33
C LEU A 153 -0.79 9.66 -16.03
N ILE A 154 -0.50 10.97 -15.97
CA ILE A 154 -0.05 11.62 -14.73
C ILE A 154 -1.08 11.43 -13.63
N TRP A 155 -2.35 11.72 -13.90
CA TRP A 155 -3.41 11.61 -12.90
C TRP A 155 -3.79 10.17 -12.58
N LEU A 156 -3.84 9.28 -13.57
CA LEU A 156 -4.05 7.86 -13.30
C LEU A 156 -2.94 7.31 -12.42
N GLY A 157 -1.68 7.70 -12.66
CA GLY A 157 -0.54 7.35 -11.82
C GLY A 157 -0.69 7.88 -10.38
N ALA A 158 -1.08 9.14 -10.22
CA ALA A 158 -1.30 9.75 -8.91
C ALA A 158 -2.45 9.08 -8.16
N LEU A 159 -3.58 8.81 -8.82
CA LEU A 159 -4.72 8.12 -8.21
C LEU A 159 -4.37 6.67 -7.84
N MET A 160 -3.62 5.95 -8.69
CA MET A 160 -3.15 4.61 -8.37
C MET A 160 -2.19 4.62 -7.19
N ALA A 161 -1.27 5.58 -7.12
CA ALA A 161 -0.38 5.75 -5.98
C ALA A 161 -1.17 5.95 -4.68
N THR A 162 -2.22 6.79 -4.72
CA THR A 162 -3.11 6.99 -3.56
C THR A 162 -3.92 5.75 -3.21
N ALA A 163 -4.30 4.90 -4.18
CA ALA A 163 -4.96 3.63 -3.90
C ALA A 163 -4.00 2.65 -3.19
N LEU A 164 -2.79 2.49 -3.72
CA LEU A 164 -1.84 1.51 -3.20
C LEU A 164 -1.30 1.86 -1.81
N HIS A 165 -1.11 3.15 -1.49
CA HIS A 165 -0.59 3.52 -0.16
C HIS A 165 -1.59 3.21 0.97
N PHE A 166 -2.90 3.11 0.69
CA PHE A 166 -3.90 2.71 1.68
C PHE A 166 -3.68 1.29 2.23
N PHE A 167 -2.99 0.40 1.51
CA PHE A 167 -2.61 -0.90 2.06
C PHE A 167 -1.72 -0.78 3.30
N LEU A 168 -0.80 0.19 3.32
CA LEU A 168 0.04 0.45 4.49
C LEU A 168 -0.77 1.07 5.65
N TYR A 169 -1.79 1.85 5.35
CA TYR A 169 -2.68 2.41 6.35
C TYR A 169 -3.58 1.38 7.04
N TYR A 170 -3.61 0.12 6.55
CA TYR A 170 -4.21 -0.98 7.30
C TYR A 170 -3.69 -1.07 8.73
N PHE A 171 -2.38 -0.91 8.93
CA PHE A 171 -1.76 -0.98 10.26
C PHE A 171 -2.16 0.18 11.18
N VAL A 172 -2.67 1.27 10.62
CA VAL A 172 -3.03 2.49 11.36
C VAL A 172 -4.54 2.59 11.59
N HIS A 173 -5.35 2.24 10.59
CA HIS A 173 -6.80 2.45 10.61
C HIS A 173 -7.63 1.16 10.46
N GLY A 174 -6.98 0.02 10.23
CA GLY A 174 -7.61 -1.30 10.17
C GLY A 174 -8.15 -1.70 8.80
N LYS A 175 -8.97 -2.75 8.79
CA LYS A 175 -9.43 -3.45 7.57
C LYS A 175 -10.14 -2.57 6.53
N SER A 176 -10.79 -1.49 6.95
CA SER A 176 -11.47 -0.54 6.04
C SER A 176 -10.52 0.01 4.97
N MET A 177 -9.22 0.17 5.30
CA MET A 177 -8.22 0.68 4.36
C MET A 177 -7.92 -0.29 3.23
N ILE A 178 -8.00 -1.59 3.48
CA ILE A 178 -7.81 -2.61 2.43
C ILE A 178 -8.96 -2.52 1.42
N TYR A 179 -10.20 -2.43 1.89
CA TYR A 179 -11.36 -2.30 1.00
C TYR A 179 -11.31 -1.00 0.19
N LEU A 180 -10.94 0.11 0.84
CA LEU A 180 -10.74 1.40 0.16
C LEU A 180 -9.66 1.28 -0.92
N ALA A 181 -8.50 0.69 -0.59
CA ALA A 181 -7.40 0.47 -1.52
C ALA A 181 -7.83 -0.33 -2.75
N ILE A 182 -8.52 -1.44 -2.54
CA ILE A 182 -8.98 -2.31 -3.63
C ILE A 182 -9.98 -1.57 -4.53
N LEU A 183 -10.98 -0.90 -3.96
CA LEU A 183 -11.99 -0.20 -4.76
C LEU A 183 -11.38 0.96 -5.57
N CYS A 184 -10.50 1.77 -4.96
CA CYS A 184 -9.79 2.82 -5.69
C CYS A 184 -8.87 2.24 -6.77
N ALA A 185 -8.12 1.16 -6.48
CA ALA A 185 -7.22 0.53 -7.45
C ALA A 185 -7.99 -0.06 -8.64
N VAL A 186 -9.12 -0.71 -8.40
CA VAL A 186 -9.99 -1.25 -9.46
C VAL A 186 -10.54 -0.10 -10.33
N ASN A 187 -11.05 0.97 -9.72
CA ASN A 187 -11.55 2.13 -10.47
C ASN A 187 -10.46 2.74 -11.37
N VAL A 188 -9.26 2.93 -10.83
CA VAL A 188 -8.13 3.48 -11.63
C VAL A 188 -7.64 2.48 -12.66
N GLY A 189 -7.63 1.17 -12.34
CA GLY A 189 -7.32 0.10 -13.28
C GLY A 189 -8.25 0.08 -14.49
N VAL A 190 -9.54 0.28 -14.26
CA VAL A 190 -10.52 0.46 -15.35
C VAL A 190 -10.16 1.68 -16.23
N GLY A 191 -9.76 2.81 -15.60
CA GLY A 191 -9.31 3.99 -16.32
C GLY A 191 -8.05 3.76 -17.18
N TYR A 192 -7.15 2.83 -16.78
CA TYR A 192 -6.00 2.42 -17.61
C TYR A 192 -6.39 1.51 -18.76
N ILE A 193 -7.28 0.53 -18.52
CA ILE A 193 -7.66 -0.50 -19.50
C ILE A 193 -8.58 0.09 -20.59
N PHE A 194 -9.46 1.01 -20.23
CA PHE A 194 -10.45 1.60 -21.13
C PHE A 194 -10.16 3.09 -21.37
N PRO A 195 -9.33 3.44 -22.37
CA PRO A 195 -8.95 4.83 -22.67
C PRO A 195 -10.14 5.72 -23.05
N ASP A 196 -11.20 5.14 -23.57
CA ASP A 196 -12.43 5.85 -23.98
C ASP A 196 -13.22 6.41 -22.79
N ILE A 197 -13.03 5.87 -21.59
CA ILE A 197 -13.63 6.43 -20.37
C ILE A 197 -12.91 7.74 -20.02
N PRO A 198 -13.63 8.88 -19.96
CA PRO A 198 -13.02 10.15 -19.57
C PRO A 198 -12.36 10.05 -18.19
N LEU A 199 -11.17 10.61 -18.04
CA LEU A 199 -10.47 10.63 -16.74
C LEU A 199 -11.31 11.32 -15.63
N THR A 200 -12.11 12.33 -16.01
CA THR A 200 -13.04 13.01 -15.10
C THR A 200 -14.01 12.04 -14.42
N VAL A 201 -14.49 11.03 -15.16
CA VAL A 201 -15.38 9.99 -14.61
C VAL A 201 -14.61 9.15 -13.58
N THR A 202 -13.40 8.70 -13.90
CA THR A 202 -12.54 7.98 -12.96
C THR A 202 -12.26 8.80 -11.69
N ALA A 203 -11.99 10.11 -11.84
CA ALA A 203 -11.75 11.02 -10.72
C ALA A 203 -13.00 11.22 -9.84
N TYR A 204 -14.18 11.38 -10.44
CA TYR A 204 -15.42 11.51 -9.67
C TYR A 204 -15.77 10.22 -8.93
N ILE A 205 -15.58 9.07 -9.54
CA ILE A 205 -15.78 7.77 -8.86
C ILE A 205 -14.79 7.61 -7.71
N ASP A 206 -13.51 7.96 -7.91
CA ASP A 206 -12.50 7.92 -6.86
C ASP A 206 -12.85 8.85 -5.69
N ALA A 207 -13.31 10.07 -5.99
CA ALA A 207 -13.80 11.00 -4.98
C ALA A 207 -15.03 10.44 -4.24
N ALA A 208 -16.00 9.85 -4.95
CA ALA A 208 -17.19 9.26 -4.34
C ALA A 208 -16.84 8.06 -3.43
N ILE A 209 -15.92 7.19 -3.83
CA ILE A 209 -15.43 6.09 -3.00
C ILE A 209 -14.80 6.65 -1.70
N LYS A 210 -13.88 7.61 -1.82
CA LYS A 210 -13.23 8.24 -0.66
C LYS A 210 -14.24 8.95 0.25
N LEU A 211 -15.22 9.64 -0.32
CA LEU A 211 -16.28 10.30 0.43
C LEU A 211 -17.12 9.28 1.22
N GLY A 212 -17.55 8.21 0.58
CA GLY A 212 -18.33 7.15 1.23
C GLY A 212 -17.58 6.50 2.40
N PHE A 213 -16.30 6.13 2.19
CA PHE A 213 -15.46 5.62 3.27
C PHE A 213 -15.18 6.65 4.35
N GLY A 214 -15.00 7.92 3.96
CA GLY A 214 -14.81 9.02 4.88
C GLY A 214 -16.02 9.20 5.81
N ILE A 215 -17.22 9.23 5.26
CA ILE A 215 -18.49 9.32 6.02
C ILE A 215 -18.62 8.09 6.93
N TYR A 216 -18.38 6.89 6.40
CA TYR A 216 -18.45 5.66 7.20
C TYR A 216 -17.48 5.70 8.39
N LEU A 217 -16.21 6.06 8.17
CA LEU A 217 -15.20 6.12 9.22
C LEU A 217 -15.48 7.22 10.24
N PHE A 218 -16.01 8.35 9.81
CA PHE A 218 -16.26 9.49 10.69
C PHE A 218 -17.47 9.29 11.59
N PHE A 219 -18.59 8.81 11.05
CA PHE A 219 -19.86 8.74 11.76
C PHE A 219 -20.18 7.35 12.32
N PHE A 220 -19.79 6.28 11.64
CA PHE A 220 -20.25 4.92 11.96
C PHE A 220 -19.15 4.01 12.52
N SER A 221 -17.86 4.37 12.39
CA SER A 221 -16.81 3.52 12.91
C SER A 221 -16.54 3.79 14.39
N LYS A 222 -16.38 2.69 15.13
CA LYS A 222 -15.93 2.73 16.52
C LYS A 222 -14.43 2.39 16.60
N PRO A 223 -13.70 2.85 17.64
CA PRO A 223 -12.35 2.38 17.89
C PRO A 223 -12.39 0.86 18.07
N THR A 224 -11.42 0.16 17.49
CA THR A 224 -11.33 -1.30 17.60
C THR A 224 -9.91 -1.70 17.94
N GLN A 225 -9.77 -2.80 18.69
CA GLN A 225 -8.48 -3.45 18.92
C GLN A 225 -8.38 -4.69 18.03
N GLN A 226 -7.19 -4.94 17.53
CA GLN A 226 -6.90 -6.19 16.84
C GLN A 226 -6.90 -7.32 17.87
N LYS A 227 -7.74 -8.34 17.66
CA LYS A 227 -7.77 -9.55 18.49
C LYS A 227 -6.53 -10.40 18.23
#